data_3087cece0e7b33a065218c8a4935607a
#
_entry.id   3087cece0e7b33a065218c8a4935607a
#
_cell.length_a   1.000
_cell.length_b   1.000
_cell.length_c   1.000
_cell.angle_alpha   90.00
_cell.angle_beta   90.00
_cell.angle_gamma   90.00
#
_symmetry.space_group_name_H-M   'P 1'
#
loop_
_entity.id
_entity.type
_entity.pdbx_description
1 polymer ?
#
loop_
_entity_poly.entity_id
_entity_poly.type
_entity_poly.pdbx_seq_one_letter_code
_entity_poly.pdbx_strand_id
1 'polypeptide(L)' 'MLTEREKILIKNLVDEYISTGEAISSEKILVKSKLKCSAATIRKDLNNLESKGLIEATHTSSGRIPTVKGCLL' A
#
# COMPACT_ATOMS: atom_id res chain seq x y z
N MET A 1 12.42 9.85 -0.37
CA MET A 1 11.59 10.36 -1.46
C MET A 1 10.88 9.21 -2.17
N LEU A 2 9.60 9.37 -2.49
CA LEU A 2 8.81 8.30 -3.09
C LEU A 2 8.88 8.33 -4.63
N THR A 3 8.89 7.13 -5.23
CA THR A 3 8.75 7.04 -6.68
C THR A 3 7.30 7.31 -7.05
N GLU A 4 7.04 7.55 -8.33
CA GLU A 4 5.66 7.75 -8.81
C GLU A 4 4.79 6.53 -8.49
N ARG A 5 5.35 5.34 -8.69
CA ARG A 5 4.62 4.10 -8.41
C ARG A 5 4.30 3.99 -6.92
N GLU A 6 5.25 4.32 -6.04
CA GLU A 6 5.03 4.29 -4.61
C GLU A 6 3.95 5.27 -4.18
N LYS A 7 3.94 6.46 -4.78
CA LYS A 7 2.90 7.46 -4.50
C LYS A 7 1.52 6.95 -4.88
N ILE A 8 1.42 6.32 -6.03
CA ILE A 8 0.15 5.74 -6.50
C ILE A 8 -0.31 4.65 -5.54
N LEU A 9 0.61 3.79 -5.13
CA LEU A 9 0.29 2.69 -4.23
C LEU A 9 -0.20 3.18 -2.87
N ILE A 10 0.53 4.13 -2.27
CA ILE A 10 0.14 4.64 -0.96
C ILE A 10 -1.20 5.37 -1.01
N LYS A 11 -1.44 6.12 -2.07
CA LYS A 11 -2.70 6.82 -2.24
C LYS A 11 -3.86 5.84 -2.34
N ASN A 12 -3.72 4.80 -3.16
CA ASN A 12 -4.77 3.79 -3.31
C ASN A 12 -5.00 3.05 -1.99
N LEU A 13 -3.93 2.74 -1.27
CA LEU A 13 -4.02 2.06 0.00
C LEU A 13 -4.80 2.91 1.02
N VAL A 14 -4.46 4.19 1.12
CA VAL A 14 -5.13 5.10 2.04
C VAL A 14 -6.61 5.25 1.68
N ASP A 15 -6.90 5.47 0.42
CA ASP A 15 -8.28 5.63 -0.06
C ASP A 15 -9.11 4.39 0.24
N GLU A 16 -8.56 3.21 -0.01
CA GLU A 16 -9.27 1.96 0.22
C GLU A 16 -9.47 1.72 1.71
N TYR A 17 -8.45 2.01 2.51
CA TYR A 17 -8.55 1.84 3.96
C TYR A 17 -9.62 2.76 4.54
N ILE A 18 -9.68 4.00 4.09
CA ILE A 18 -10.69 4.95 4.54
C ILE A 18 -12.10 4.47 4.17
N SER A 19 -12.23 3.88 2.96
CA SER A 19 -13.52 3.39 2.47
C SER A 19 -13.99 2.14 3.21
N THR A 20 -13.10 1.20 3.46
CA THR A 20 -13.49 -0.11 4.00
C THR A 20 -13.18 -0.29 5.49
N GLY A 21 -12.20 0.45 5.99
CA GLY A 21 -11.73 0.29 7.35
C GLY A 21 -10.95 -0.99 7.58
N GLU A 22 -10.55 -1.66 6.51
CA GLU A 22 -9.86 -2.95 6.59
C GLU A 22 -8.51 -2.91 5.91
N ALA A 23 -7.62 -3.81 6.34
CA ALA A 23 -6.30 -3.97 5.73
C ALA A 23 -6.45 -4.41 4.27
N ILE A 24 -5.53 -3.95 3.43
CA ILE A 24 -5.58 -4.18 1.99
C ILE A 24 -4.44 -5.11 1.60
N SER A 25 -4.75 -6.17 0.85
CA SER A 25 -3.74 -7.10 0.37
C SER A 25 -2.99 -6.50 -0.83
N SER A 26 -1.79 -7.03 -1.08
CA SER A 26 -1.01 -6.58 -2.22
C SER A 26 -1.73 -6.86 -3.55
N GLU A 27 -2.46 -7.96 -3.62
CA GLU A 27 -3.22 -8.30 -4.82
C GLU A 27 -4.33 -7.28 -5.08
N LYS A 28 -5.03 -6.87 -4.03
CA LYS A 28 -6.09 -5.90 -4.15
C LYS A 28 -5.53 -4.53 -4.58
N ILE A 29 -4.39 -4.15 -4.02
CA ILE A 29 -3.72 -2.92 -4.41
C ILE A 29 -3.32 -2.95 -5.88
N LEU A 30 -2.79 -4.09 -6.34
CA LEU A 30 -2.40 -4.25 -7.74
C LEU A 30 -3.60 -4.01 -8.67
N VAL A 31 -4.73 -4.63 -8.35
CA VAL A 31 -5.95 -4.49 -9.15
C VAL A 31 -6.46 -3.05 -9.11
N LYS A 32 -6.51 -2.46 -7.93
CA LYS A 32 -7.02 -1.10 -7.74
C LYS A 32 -6.17 -0.04 -8.42
N SER A 33 -4.86 -0.17 -8.33
CA SER A 33 -3.94 0.84 -8.87
C SER A 33 -3.83 0.77 -10.39
N LYS A 34 -4.23 -0.36 -10.98
CA LYS A 34 -4.15 -0.61 -12.43
C LYS A 34 -2.73 -0.47 -12.97
N LEU A 35 -1.75 -0.71 -12.13
CA LEU A 35 -0.35 -0.66 -12.55
C LEU A 35 0.00 -1.92 -13.33
N LYS A 36 0.77 -1.75 -14.39
CA LYS A 36 1.18 -2.85 -15.24
C LYS A 36 2.49 -3.45 -14.73
N CYS A 37 2.42 -4.08 -13.57
CA CYS A 37 3.59 -4.72 -12.99
C CYS A 37 3.16 -6.00 -12.27
N SER A 38 4.12 -6.85 -11.95
CA SER A 38 3.83 -8.12 -11.29
C SER A 38 3.51 -7.92 -9.82
N ALA A 39 2.86 -8.93 -9.23
CA ALA A 39 2.57 -8.93 -7.81
C ALA A 39 3.85 -8.85 -6.98
N ALA A 40 4.94 -9.47 -7.47
CA ALA A 40 6.22 -9.40 -6.79
C ALA A 40 6.76 -7.98 -6.72
N THR A 41 6.60 -7.21 -7.80
CA THR A 41 7.02 -5.81 -7.85
C THR A 41 6.20 -4.96 -6.87
N ILE A 42 4.90 -5.18 -6.82
CA ILE A 42 4.01 -4.47 -5.90
C ILE A 42 4.41 -4.78 -4.45
N ARG A 43 4.68 -6.05 -4.17
CA ARG A 43 5.09 -6.47 -2.83
C ARG A 43 6.41 -5.80 -2.42
N LYS A 44 7.34 -5.70 -3.36
CA LYS A 44 8.61 -5.02 -3.11
C LYS A 44 8.40 -3.55 -2.78
N ASP A 45 7.54 -2.87 -3.54
CA ASP A 45 7.24 -1.46 -3.30
C ASP A 45 6.54 -1.27 -1.95
N LEU A 46 5.63 -2.18 -1.59
CA LEU A 46 4.96 -2.12 -0.29
C LEU A 46 5.97 -2.30 0.85
N ASN A 47 6.94 -3.20 0.67
CA ASN A 47 7.99 -3.37 1.67
C ASN A 47 8.83 -2.11 1.83
N ASN A 48 9.10 -1.41 0.73
CA ASN A 48 9.82 -0.14 0.78
C ASN A 48 9.02 0.92 1.53
N LEU A 49 7.73 1.01 1.28
CA LEU A 49 6.85 1.94 1.98
C LEU A 49 6.79 1.63 3.47
N GLU A 50 6.77 0.34 3.80
CA GLU A 50 6.77 -0.12 5.18
C GLU A 50 8.07 0.30 5.88
N SER A 51 9.21 0.16 5.20
CA SER A 51 10.51 0.61 5.70
C SER A 51 10.54 2.11 5.98
N LYS A 52 9.81 2.87 5.19
CA LYS A 52 9.73 4.31 5.35
C LYS A 52 8.74 4.73 6.43
N GLY A 53 8.05 3.77 7.04
CA GLY A 53 7.09 4.04 8.09
C GLY A 53 5.76 4.59 7.61
N LEU A 54 5.46 4.42 6.32
CA LEU A 54 4.23 4.95 5.74
C LEU A 54 3.07 3.95 5.79
N ILE A 55 3.38 2.66 5.87
CA ILE A 55 2.38 1.62 6.00
C ILE A 55 2.87 0.58 6.99
N GLU A 56 1.96 -0.28 7.47
CA GLU A 56 2.27 -1.35 8.40
C GLU A 56 1.65 -2.66 7.92
N ALA A 57 2.33 -3.77 8.17
CA ALA A 57 1.76 -5.09 7.94
C ALA A 57 0.83 -5.42 9.11
N THR A 58 -0.31 -6.05 8.81
CA THR A 58 -1.24 -6.50 9.84
C THR A 58 -0.95 -7.96 10.20
N HIS A 59 -1.58 -8.43 11.26
CA HIS A 59 -1.45 -9.82 11.69
C HIS A 59 -2.21 -10.79 10.78
N THR A 60 -3.08 -10.26 9.93
CA THR A 60 -3.89 -11.09 9.04
C THR A 60 -3.26 -11.16 7.65
N SER A 61 -2.73 -12.31 7.30
CA SER A 61 -2.14 -12.62 6.00
C SER A 61 -1.28 -11.49 5.43
N SER A 62 -1.50 -11.08 4.20
CA SER A 62 -0.68 -10.10 3.51
C SER A 62 -1.27 -8.68 3.53
N GLY A 63 -2.19 -8.43 4.45
CA GLY A 63 -2.85 -7.12 4.53
C GLY A 63 -1.92 -6.01 5.00
N ARG A 64 -2.15 -4.82 4.49
CA ARG A 64 -1.39 -3.62 4.86
C ARG A 64 -2.36 -2.51 5.24
N ILE A 65 -1.98 -1.69 6.21
CA ILE A 65 -2.74 -0.50 6.59
C ILE A 65 -1.81 0.71 6.55
N PRO A 66 -2.34 1.91 6.26
CA PRO A 66 -1.50 3.10 6.30
C PRO A 66 -1.25 3.52 7.74
N THR A 67 -0.07 4.07 7.99
CA THR A 67 0.23 4.69 9.28
C THR A 67 -0.28 6.12 9.26
N VAL A 68 -0.23 6.80 10.41
CA VAL A 68 -0.58 8.23 10.46
C VAL A 68 0.27 9.01 9.49
N LYS A 69 1.57 8.70 9.44
CA LYS A 69 2.51 9.34 8.52
C LYS A 69 2.09 9.12 7.06
N GLY A 70 1.66 7.90 6.72
CA GLY A 70 1.18 7.59 5.38
C GLY A 70 -0.07 8.36 5.02
N CYS A 71 -0.99 8.53 5.96
CA CYS A 71 -2.22 9.28 5.73
C CYS A 71 -1.99 10.77 5.53
N LEU A 72 -0.88 11.29 6.03
CA LEU A 72 -0.58 12.72 5.95
C LEU A 72 0.16 13.12 4.66
N LEU A 73 0.47 12.18 3.82
CA LEU A 73 1.15 12.48 2.55
C LEU A 73 0.24 13.21 1.57
#